data_1bbf872e96ae8291046cb5937cec81d9
#
_entry.id   1bbf872e96ae8291046cb5937cec81d9
#
_cell.length_a   1.000
_cell.length_b   1.000
_cell.length_c   1.000
_cell.angle_alpha   90.00
_cell.angle_beta   90.00
_cell.angle_gamma   90.00
#
_symmetry.space_group_name_H-M   'P 1'
#
loop_
_entity.id
_entity.type
_entity.pdbx_description
1 polymer ?
#
loop_
_entity_poly.entity_id
_entity_poly.type
_entity_poly.pdbx_seq_one_letter_code
_entity_poly.pdbx_strand_id
1 'polypeptide(L)'
;YGYFTEGVINPYKYFHCYINIPDNCSRDSLFQAEARRCKNILNTIKNNPNDRHFCVFDELYSGTNPYEAISSATSYLKYISKYDNVSFILTTHFMKVCELLKKESKVENCHMKTTQKNDTLTYFYKMILGISKIRGGISVLKQLNYPESIIQTAKSILHTI
;
A
#
# COMPACT_ATOMS: atom_id res chain seq x y z
N TYR A 1 15.71 10.26 -21.16
CA TYR A 1 16.08 11.66 -21.24
C TYR A 1 15.10 12.34 -22.19
N GLY A 2 14.41 13.41 -21.71
CA GLY A 2 13.56 14.27 -22.54
C GLY A 2 14.30 15.53 -22.92
N TYR A 3 13.97 16.08 -24.08
CA TYR A 3 14.45 17.40 -24.49
C TYR A 3 13.42 18.42 -24.04
N PHE A 4 13.82 19.34 -23.16
CA PHE A 4 13.00 20.47 -22.72
C PHE A 4 13.62 21.77 -23.23
N THR A 5 12.81 22.66 -23.74
CA THR A 5 13.23 24.07 -24.06
C THR A 5 13.27 24.93 -22.80
N GLU A 6 12.35 24.62 -21.84
CA GLU A 6 12.26 25.31 -20.56
C GLU A 6 11.75 24.30 -19.52
N GLY A 7 12.16 24.43 -18.25
CA GLY A 7 11.71 23.57 -17.17
C GLY A 7 11.99 24.18 -15.80
N VAL A 8 11.06 23.95 -14.86
CA VAL A 8 11.26 24.22 -13.44
C VAL A 8 11.35 22.89 -12.72
N ILE A 9 12.47 22.65 -12.05
CA ILE A 9 12.73 21.42 -11.30
C ILE A 9 12.75 21.75 -9.80
N ASN A 10 11.90 21.07 -9.05
CA ASN A 10 11.89 21.12 -7.59
C ASN A 10 12.17 19.72 -7.04
N PRO A 11 13.46 19.31 -6.88
CA PRO A 11 13.84 17.95 -6.56
C PRO A 11 13.48 17.58 -5.12
N TYR A 12 13.25 16.27 -4.89
CA TYR A 12 13.23 15.70 -3.55
C TYR A 12 14.64 15.54 -3.02
N LYS A 13 14.87 15.92 -1.77
CA LYS A 13 16.17 15.76 -1.09
C LYS A 13 16.26 14.41 -0.38
N TYR A 14 15.17 13.92 0.14
CA TYR A 14 15.10 12.65 0.86
C TYR A 14 14.18 11.67 0.15
N PHE A 15 14.68 10.44 -0.03
CA PHE A 15 13.92 9.30 -0.52
C PHE A 15 13.86 8.25 0.58
N HIS A 16 12.65 7.89 1.00
CA HIS A 16 12.41 6.92 2.04
C HIS A 16 11.78 5.67 1.42
N CYS A 17 12.42 4.52 1.62
CA CYS A 17 11.90 3.23 1.19
C CYS A 17 11.47 2.40 2.40
N TYR A 18 10.24 1.92 2.34
CA TYR A 18 9.68 0.90 3.23
C TYR A 18 9.26 -0.27 2.34
N ILE A 19 10.23 -1.11 1.99
CA ILE A 19 10.06 -2.26 1.10
C ILE A 19 10.83 -3.41 1.71
N ASN A 20 10.25 -4.61 1.77
CA ASN A 20 10.90 -5.85 2.21
C ASN A 20 11.66 -5.67 3.53
N ILE A 21 10.96 -5.25 4.58
CA ILE A 21 11.59 -5.12 5.91
C ILE A 21 11.95 -6.53 6.40
N PRO A 22 13.24 -6.82 6.61
CA PRO A 22 13.65 -8.14 7.03
C PRO A 22 13.13 -8.43 8.43
N ASP A 23 12.56 -9.63 8.60
CA ASP A 23 12.27 -10.20 9.91
C ASP A 23 13.62 -10.58 10.56
N ASN A 24 14.13 -9.69 11.37
CA ASN A 24 15.36 -9.93 12.11
C ASN A 24 15.05 -10.80 13.32
N CYS A 25 15.09 -12.11 13.12
CA CYS A 25 14.72 -13.19 14.06
C CYS A 25 15.33 -13.12 15.47
N SER A 26 16.08 -12.09 15.85
CA SER A 26 16.84 -12.11 17.10
C SER A 26 16.37 -11.16 18.20
N ARG A 27 15.55 -10.14 17.92
CA ARG A 27 15.13 -9.16 18.97
C ARG A 27 13.74 -8.53 18.79
N ASP A 28 13.30 -8.25 17.57
CA ASP A 28 12.04 -7.54 17.32
C ASP A 28 11.08 -8.44 16.55
N SER A 29 9.77 -8.39 16.85
CA SER A 29 8.76 -8.94 15.94
C SER A 29 8.76 -8.13 14.63
N LEU A 30 8.27 -8.72 13.53
CA LEU A 30 8.17 -8.02 12.24
C LEU A 30 7.46 -6.67 12.40
N PHE A 31 6.35 -6.62 13.12
CA PHE A 31 5.62 -5.38 13.39
C PHE A 31 6.46 -4.34 14.14
N GLN A 32 7.31 -4.75 15.09
CA GLN A 32 8.21 -3.82 15.80
C GLN A 32 9.26 -3.23 14.86
N ALA A 33 9.82 -4.06 13.97
CA ALA A 33 10.77 -3.59 12.95
C ALA A 33 10.13 -2.59 11.99
N GLU A 34 8.92 -2.90 11.53
CA GLU A 34 8.09 -2.02 10.69
C GLU A 34 7.78 -0.68 11.38
N ALA A 35 7.33 -0.72 12.63
CA ALA A 35 7.03 0.48 13.42
C ALA A 35 8.28 1.33 13.65
N ARG A 36 9.42 0.72 13.91
CA ARG A 36 10.71 1.41 14.04
C ARG A 36 11.11 2.11 12.74
N ARG A 37 10.93 1.43 11.59
CA ARG A 37 11.21 2.03 10.28
C ARG A 37 10.36 3.25 10.03
N CYS A 38 9.04 3.17 10.27
CA CYS A 38 8.12 4.29 10.15
C CYS A 38 8.49 5.44 11.09
N LYS A 39 8.88 5.13 12.33
CA LYS A 39 9.33 6.13 13.30
C LYS A 39 10.59 6.86 12.81
N ASN A 40 11.55 6.15 12.21
CA ASN A 40 12.76 6.76 11.68
C ASN A 40 12.47 7.70 10.51
N ILE A 41 11.59 7.29 9.57
CA ILE A 41 11.13 8.14 8.47
C ILE A 41 10.48 9.41 9.03
N LEU A 42 9.57 9.27 10.00
CA LEU A 42 8.90 10.39 10.63
C LEU A 42 9.86 11.35 11.34
N ASN A 43 10.86 10.84 12.03
CA ASN A 43 11.88 11.65 12.67
C ASN A 43 12.69 12.44 11.63
N THR A 44 13.07 11.82 10.50
CA THR A 44 13.77 12.52 9.42
C THR A 44 12.93 13.64 8.83
N ILE A 45 11.62 13.40 8.58
CA ILE A 45 10.69 14.43 8.11
C ILE A 45 10.63 15.60 9.10
N LYS A 46 10.45 15.32 10.38
CA LYS A 46 10.35 16.35 11.43
C LYS A 46 11.62 17.18 11.60
N ASN A 47 12.78 16.53 11.49
CA ASN A 47 14.07 17.19 11.65
C ASN A 47 14.49 18.01 10.41
N ASN A 48 13.81 17.84 9.27
CA ASN A 48 14.13 18.54 8.02
C ASN A 48 12.84 19.12 7.38
N PRO A 49 12.16 20.06 8.07
CA PRO A 49 10.84 20.54 7.68
C PRO A 49 10.85 21.37 6.38
N ASN A 50 11.99 21.92 5.99
CA ASN A 50 12.15 22.75 4.79
C ASN A 50 12.56 21.95 3.54
N ASP A 51 12.90 20.67 3.73
CA ASP A 51 13.34 19.81 2.63
C ASP A 51 12.18 18.95 2.11
N ARG A 52 12.22 18.60 0.84
CA ARG A 52 11.21 17.74 0.21
C ARG A 52 11.53 16.27 0.42
N HIS A 53 10.53 15.49 0.84
CA HIS A 53 10.61 14.06 1.11
C HIS A 53 9.69 13.30 0.15
N PHE A 54 10.21 12.20 -0.42
CA PHE A 54 9.44 11.23 -1.17
C PHE A 54 9.48 9.88 -0.47
N CYS A 55 8.32 9.32 -0.15
CA CYS A 55 8.19 8.06 0.58
C CYS A 55 7.57 6.99 -0.31
N VAL A 56 8.17 5.82 -0.35
CA VAL A 56 7.61 4.63 -0.99
C VAL A 56 7.32 3.59 0.09
N PHE A 57 6.07 3.19 0.20
CA PHE A 57 5.61 2.18 1.16
C PHE A 57 5.03 0.99 0.41
N ASP A 58 5.48 -0.20 0.75
CA ASP A 58 4.97 -1.46 0.23
C ASP A 58 4.35 -2.26 1.39
N GLU A 59 3.02 -2.42 1.37
CA GLU A 59 2.24 -3.15 2.38
C GLU A 59 2.51 -2.73 3.83
N LEU A 60 2.31 -1.45 4.12
CA LEU A 60 2.61 -0.82 5.41
C LEU A 60 1.95 -1.55 6.59
N TYR A 61 2.75 -1.95 7.60
CA TYR A 61 2.33 -2.66 8.82
C TYR A 61 1.70 -4.04 8.56
N SER A 62 2.21 -4.80 7.59
CA SER A 62 1.71 -6.13 7.26
C SER A 62 2.05 -7.21 8.31
N GLY A 63 2.98 -6.94 9.23
CA GLY A 63 3.49 -7.87 10.23
C GLY A 63 2.62 -8.07 11.47
N THR A 64 1.33 -7.64 11.44
CA THR A 64 0.38 -7.83 12.55
C THR A 64 -1.00 -8.24 12.02
N ASN A 65 -1.99 -8.36 12.92
CA ASN A 65 -3.36 -8.67 12.49
C ASN A 65 -3.96 -7.54 11.65
N PRO A 66 -4.92 -7.85 10.74
CA PRO A 66 -5.45 -6.88 9.79
C PRO A 66 -6.06 -5.61 10.42
N TYR A 67 -6.67 -5.71 11.59
CA TYR A 67 -7.30 -4.56 12.26
C TYR A 67 -6.25 -3.56 12.75
N GLU A 68 -5.19 -4.05 13.37
CA GLU A 68 -4.08 -3.22 13.84
C GLU A 68 -3.28 -2.65 12.66
N ALA A 69 -3.04 -3.46 11.61
CA ALA A 69 -2.39 -3.02 10.39
C ALA A 69 -3.15 -1.84 9.75
N ILE A 70 -4.46 -1.98 9.54
CA ILE A 70 -5.32 -0.94 8.96
C ILE A 70 -5.32 0.32 9.82
N SER A 71 -5.46 0.18 11.15
CA SER A 71 -5.45 1.31 12.09
C SER A 71 -4.13 2.06 12.06
N SER A 72 -3.02 1.34 12.15
CA SER A 72 -1.67 1.91 12.19
C SER A 72 -1.32 2.59 10.87
N ALA A 73 -1.54 1.91 9.73
CA ALA A 73 -1.28 2.45 8.40
C ALA A 73 -2.11 3.71 8.14
N THR A 74 -3.42 3.66 8.39
CA THR A 74 -4.31 4.81 8.18
C THR A 74 -3.89 6.01 9.02
N SER A 75 -3.59 5.79 10.31
CA SER A 75 -3.19 6.86 11.23
C SER A 75 -1.87 7.50 10.83
N TYR A 76 -0.88 6.68 10.45
CA TYR A 76 0.42 7.14 9.99
C TYR A 76 0.30 7.98 8.71
N LEU A 77 -0.43 7.48 7.71
CA LEU A 77 -0.62 8.16 6.43
C LEU A 77 -1.39 9.47 6.58
N LYS A 78 -2.45 9.50 7.39
CA LYS A 78 -3.16 10.75 7.74
C LYS A 78 -2.27 11.75 8.44
N TYR A 79 -1.31 11.29 9.23
CA TYR A 79 -0.37 12.17 9.89
C TYR A 79 0.62 12.78 8.89
N ILE A 80 1.27 11.96 8.05
CA ILE A 80 2.27 12.47 7.10
C ILE A 80 1.66 13.27 5.95
N SER A 81 0.39 13.02 5.56
CA SER A 81 -0.31 13.78 4.52
C SER A 81 -0.56 15.26 4.89
N LYS A 82 -0.40 15.62 6.17
CA LYS A 82 -0.51 17.02 6.62
C LYS A 82 0.70 17.86 6.23
N TYR A 83 1.83 17.23 5.93
CA TYR A 83 3.05 17.93 5.55
C TYR A 83 3.05 18.25 4.06
N ASP A 84 3.21 19.52 3.69
CA ASP A 84 3.24 19.96 2.29
C ASP A 84 4.51 19.57 1.54
N ASN A 85 5.57 19.31 2.29
CA ASN A 85 6.87 18.88 1.77
C ASN A 85 7.03 17.36 1.66
N VAL A 86 5.98 16.59 1.94
CA VAL A 86 5.99 15.12 1.88
C VAL A 86 5.08 14.64 0.75
N SER A 87 5.63 13.84 -0.14
CA SER A 87 4.87 13.05 -1.12
C SER A 87 5.06 11.57 -0.83
N PHE A 88 4.03 10.75 -1.05
CA PHE A 88 4.16 9.32 -0.86
C PHE A 88 3.39 8.50 -1.89
N ILE A 89 3.84 7.27 -2.10
CA ILE A 89 3.14 6.21 -2.80
C ILE A 89 3.03 5.02 -1.84
N LEU A 90 1.84 4.43 -1.75
CA LEU A 90 1.59 3.21 -1.00
C LEU A 90 1.00 2.15 -1.91
N THR A 91 1.56 0.95 -1.89
CA THR A 91 0.87 -0.26 -2.34
C THR A 91 0.23 -0.96 -1.15
N THR A 92 -1.00 -1.42 -1.27
CA THR A 92 -1.69 -2.16 -0.20
C THR A 92 -2.78 -3.06 -0.75
N HIS A 93 -2.97 -4.21 -0.14
CA HIS A 93 -4.13 -5.07 -0.34
C HIS A 93 -5.27 -4.77 0.67
N PHE A 94 -5.04 -3.91 1.65
CA PHE A 94 -6.07 -3.48 2.61
C PHE A 94 -6.97 -2.40 2.01
N MET A 95 -8.02 -2.79 1.28
CA MET A 95 -8.98 -1.84 0.70
C MET A 95 -9.57 -0.87 1.73
N LYS A 96 -9.67 -1.30 3.00
CA LYS A 96 -10.17 -0.45 4.10
C LYS A 96 -9.30 0.77 4.36
N VAL A 97 -7.99 0.66 4.20
CA VAL A 97 -7.06 1.81 4.27
C VAL A 97 -7.41 2.84 3.18
N CYS A 98 -7.63 2.37 1.95
CA CYS A 98 -8.03 3.22 0.83
C CYS A 98 -9.37 3.94 1.09
N GLU A 99 -10.37 3.22 1.63
CA GLU A 99 -11.66 3.79 2.00
C GLU A 99 -11.54 4.88 3.07
N LEU A 100 -10.74 4.62 4.13
CA LEU A 100 -10.54 5.55 5.23
C LEU A 100 -9.75 6.80 4.83
N LEU A 101 -8.88 6.69 3.81
CA LEU A 101 -8.12 7.80 3.26
C LEU A 101 -8.86 8.57 2.15
N LYS A 102 -9.98 8.06 1.64
CA LYS A 102 -10.74 8.68 0.54
C LYS A 102 -11.16 10.13 0.81
N LYS A 103 -11.32 10.51 2.09
CA LYS A 103 -11.72 11.86 2.50
C LYS A 103 -10.55 12.83 2.65
N GLU A 104 -9.32 12.35 2.59
CA GLU A 104 -8.12 13.19 2.67
C GLU A 104 -7.88 13.86 1.32
N SER A 105 -7.95 15.18 1.25
CA SER A 105 -7.87 15.94 0.00
C SER A 105 -6.54 15.81 -0.75
N LYS A 106 -5.48 15.40 -0.05
CA LYS A 106 -4.13 15.21 -0.61
C LYS A 106 -3.82 13.75 -0.96
N VAL A 107 -4.79 12.84 -0.84
CA VAL A 107 -4.62 11.41 -1.11
C VAL A 107 -5.53 10.97 -2.24
N GLU A 108 -4.95 10.42 -3.28
CA GLU A 108 -5.67 9.86 -4.41
C GLU A 108 -5.51 8.33 -4.43
N ASN A 109 -6.64 7.63 -4.56
CA ASN A 109 -6.64 6.18 -4.68
C ASN A 109 -6.59 5.78 -6.15
N CYS A 110 -5.69 4.87 -6.47
CA CYS A 110 -5.57 4.25 -7.79
C CYS A 110 -5.52 2.73 -7.66
N HIS A 111 -5.84 2.03 -8.73
CA HIS A 111 -5.68 0.58 -8.80
C HIS A 111 -5.29 0.13 -10.21
N MET A 112 -4.67 -1.05 -10.30
CA MET A 112 -4.37 -1.65 -11.60
C MET A 112 -5.65 -2.18 -12.24
N LYS A 113 -5.93 -1.73 -13.47
CA LYS A 113 -7.11 -2.16 -14.23
C LYS A 113 -7.09 -3.68 -14.42
N THR A 114 -8.09 -4.34 -13.86
CA THR A 114 -8.30 -5.77 -13.97
C THR A 114 -9.78 -6.02 -14.24
N THR A 115 -10.10 -6.99 -15.08
CA THR A 115 -11.47 -7.47 -15.27
C THR A 115 -11.54 -8.94 -14.87
N GLN A 116 -12.71 -9.32 -14.37
CA GLN A 116 -13.01 -10.71 -14.01
C GLN A 116 -14.20 -11.19 -14.83
N LYS A 117 -13.99 -12.27 -15.57
CA LYS A 117 -15.06 -12.92 -16.35
C LYS A 117 -14.93 -14.44 -16.14
N ASN A 118 -16.02 -15.09 -15.73
CA ASN A 118 -16.05 -16.55 -15.48
C ASN A 118 -14.88 -17.06 -14.63
N ASP A 119 -14.61 -16.37 -13.49
CA ASP A 119 -13.48 -16.64 -12.59
C ASP A 119 -12.07 -16.45 -13.19
N THR A 120 -11.96 -15.95 -14.43
CA THR A 120 -10.68 -15.63 -15.06
C THR A 120 -10.39 -14.14 -14.89
N LEU A 121 -9.17 -13.82 -14.40
CA LEU A 121 -8.68 -12.46 -14.25
C LEU A 121 -7.88 -12.05 -15.50
N THR A 122 -8.21 -10.87 -16.05
CA THR A 122 -7.44 -10.25 -17.14
C THR A 122 -6.80 -8.97 -16.63
N TYR A 123 -5.48 -8.91 -16.70
CA TYR A 123 -4.68 -7.77 -16.23
C TYR A 123 -4.32 -6.87 -17.42
N PHE A 124 -4.59 -5.57 -17.30
CA PHE A 124 -4.33 -4.59 -18.37
C PHE A 124 -3.05 -3.79 -18.17
N TYR A 125 -2.40 -3.93 -17.03
CA TYR A 125 -1.18 -3.18 -16.69
C TYR A 125 -1.33 -1.65 -16.81
N LYS A 126 -2.55 -1.16 -16.57
CA LYS A 126 -2.87 0.28 -16.56
C LYS A 126 -3.36 0.68 -15.18
N MET A 127 -2.80 1.74 -14.67
CA MET A 127 -3.27 2.38 -13.44
C MET A 127 -4.48 3.26 -13.77
N ILE A 128 -5.55 3.12 -12.99
CA ILE A 128 -6.78 3.92 -13.11
C ILE A 128 -7.22 4.41 -11.73
N LEU A 129 -7.92 5.55 -11.71
CA LEU A 129 -8.43 6.15 -10.49
C LEU A 129 -9.47 5.28 -9.80
N GLY A 130 -9.47 5.35 -8.47
CA GLY A 130 -10.44 4.67 -7.62
C GLY A 130 -9.87 3.46 -6.89
N ILE A 131 -10.72 2.81 -6.11
CA ILE A 131 -10.40 1.64 -5.28
C ILE A 131 -10.79 0.38 -6.04
N SER A 132 -9.91 -0.63 -6.08
CA SER A 132 -10.24 -1.93 -6.68
C SER A 132 -11.43 -2.58 -5.96
N LYS A 133 -12.32 -3.20 -6.74
CA LYS A 133 -13.44 -4.00 -6.22
C LYS A 133 -13.22 -5.51 -6.44
N ILE A 134 -12.12 -5.89 -7.06
CA ILE A 134 -11.85 -7.27 -7.43
C ILE A 134 -11.19 -8.00 -6.27
N ARG A 135 -11.76 -9.15 -5.92
CA ARG A 135 -11.20 -10.10 -4.95
C ARG A 135 -10.68 -11.32 -5.72
N GLY A 136 -9.40 -11.28 -6.09
CA GLY A 136 -8.82 -12.27 -7.02
C GLY A 136 -8.31 -13.56 -6.38
N GLY A 137 -8.16 -13.65 -5.05
CA GLY A 137 -7.48 -14.76 -4.39
C GLY A 137 -8.07 -16.14 -4.73
N ILE A 138 -9.39 -16.29 -4.68
CA ILE A 138 -10.04 -17.58 -5.00
C ILE A 138 -9.88 -17.94 -6.48
N SER A 139 -9.90 -16.95 -7.38
CA SER A 139 -9.65 -17.19 -8.82
C SER A 139 -8.24 -17.72 -9.07
N VAL A 140 -7.25 -17.28 -8.29
CA VAL A 140 -5.88 -17.79 -8.36
C VAL A 140 -5.82 -19.27 -7.91
N LEU A 141 -6.50 -19.65 -6.82
CA LEU A 141 -6.58 -21.06 -6.41
C LEU A 141 -7.14 -21.95 -7.53
N LYS A 142 -8.17 -21.46 -8.22
CA LYS A 142 -8.76 -22.17 -9.36
C LYS A 142 -7.79 -22.29 -10.54
N GLN A 143 -7.07 -21.20 -10.87
CA GLN A 143 -6.06 -21.21 -11.94
C GLN A 143 -4.89 -22.18 -11.64
N LEU A 144 -4.57 -22.36 -10.36
CA LEU A 144 -3.55 -23.29 -9.90
C LEU A 144 -4.09 -24.75 -9.74
N ASN A 145 -5.32 -25.02 -10.20
CA ASN A 145 -5.96 -26.33 -10.15
C ASN A 145 -6.07 -26.93 -8.74
N TYR A 146 -6.38 -26.08 -7.74
CA TYR A 146 -6.70 -26.58 -6.40
C TYR A 146 -7.96 -27.47 -6.43
N PRO A 147 -8.08 -28.48 -5.54
CA PRO A 147 -9.28 -29.29 -5.44
C PRO A 147 -10.55 -28.46 -5.32
N GLU A 148 -11.60 -28.83 -6.05
CA GLU A 148 -12.86 -28.06 -6.08
C GLU A 148 -13.48 -27.91 -4.68
N SER A 149 -13.33 -28.91 -3.82
CA SER A 149 -13.78 -28.85 -2.41
C SER A 149 -13.15 -27.70 -1.64
N ILE A 150 -11.85 -27.43 -1.84
CA ILE A 150 -11.16 -26.28 -1.21
C ILE A 150 -11.70 -24.98 -1.76
N ILE A 151 -11.89 -24.87 -3.08
CA ILE A 151 -12.38 -23.67 -3.74
C ILE A 151 -13.79 -23.33 -3.25
N GLN A 152 -14.70 -24.31 -3.18
CA GLN A 152 -16.08 -24.11 -2.74
C GLN A 152 -16.14 -23.73 -1.25
N THR A 153 -15.35 -24.40 -0.40
CA THR A 153 -15.24 -24.03 1.02
C THR A 153 -14.72 -22.60 1.20
N ALA A 154 -13.68 -22.21 0.45
CA ALA A 154 -13.15 -20.85 0.49
C ALA A 154 -14.18 -19.79 0.05
N LYS A 155 -14.97 -20.08 -0.99
CA LYS A 155 -16.09 -19.21 -1.43
C LYS A 155 -17.13 -19.06 -0.32
N SER A 156 -17.52 -20.17 0.31
CA SER A 156 -18.51 -20.17 1.41
C SER A 156 -18.03 -19.32 2.58
N ILE A 157 -16.78 -19.51 3.02
CA ILE A 157 -16.19 -18.74 4.14
C ILE A 157 -16.11 -17.24 3.78
N LEU A 158 -15.74 -16.89 2.55
CA LEU A 158 -15.63 -15.49 2.12
C LEU A 158 -16.96 -14.73 2.20
N HIS A 159 -18.10 -15.42 2.13
CA HIS A 159 -19.42 -14.82 2.30
C HIS A 159 -19.81 -14.58 3.77
N THR A 160 -19.10 -15.19 4.71
CA THR A 160 -19.36 -15.05 6.15
C THR A 160 -18.49 -14.00 6.84
N ILE A 161 -17.45 -13.54 6.15
CA ILE A 161 -16.54 -12.48 6.57
C ILE A 161 -16.90 -11.15 5.88
#